data_80f2a4f296833e00d3945386a366f997
#
_entry.id   80f2a4f296833e00d3945386a366f997
#
_cell.length_a   1.000
_cell.length_b   1.000
_cell.length_c   1.000
_cell.angle_alpha   90.00
_cell.angle_beta   90.00
_cell.angle_gamma   90.00
#
_symmetry.space_group_name_H-M   'P 1'
#
loop_
_entity.id
_entity.type
_entity.pdbx_description
1 polymer ?
#
loop_
_entity_poly.entity_id
_entity_poly.type
_entity_poly.pdbx_seq_one_letter_code
_entity_poly.pdbx_strand_id
1 'polypeptide(L)'
;MSLNWLNWLRPGVSMQGRHPWLVSAGLALALSTLGNAPFWWALAQLPEVNNLRAYAGLIGIWAALTLLMWVFVNLVVWPWWRKPVGVLLLVMTMTASYFMAMYGVVIDPTMVANAMQTNSAEVRDLLSLTLLLTLVIGVGVPGLWWWRLEPGACLGWQRWTHQLGAVVVGSALTAALLLLVFQDLASLMRNHTTLRFMINPFNTVYAVGRLAKTEQAQRQQPLQAIGDDASARPIDAKAAAPVLILVVGETARAANFSIGGYERPTTPKLQALQAQGDLYYFSQVQSCGTNTQVSVPCLFSHLDRKANTDNTVGYESLLDVLQKAGWAVLWLENQSGCKGVCDRVAHVDTSIIKHPQFCVAGECWDEVMLDGLSERMATLSAERRARGTVVVMHQMGSHGPAYYKRSPPERKVFLPECTSNALPSCNTQALRNAYDNSIAYTDHFLGQVVSWLKTQQQPTALWYVSDHGESLGENGIYLHGMPYKMAPKEQTHVPMALWVSPAMRRHWAVDDACLRAQQSKPWSHDNWFHTVLGSADVKTGLYQPEMDITRACRH
;
A
#
# COMPACT_ATOMS: atom_id res chain seq x y z
N MET A 1 -30.13 11.13 -45.76
CA MET A 1 -30.15 10.33 -44.51
C MET A 1 -29.79 11.24 -43.36
N SER A 2 -30.80 11.78 -42.66
CA SER A 2 -30.61 12.72 -41.55
C SER A 2 -30.05 12.02 -40.35
N LEU A 3 -29.01 12.61 -39.76
CA LEU A 3 -28.32 12.15 -38.53
C LEU A 3 -29.26 12.14 -37.33
N ASN A 4 -30.03 11.07 -37.14
CA ASN A 4 -30.99 10.88 -36.01
C ASN A 4 -30.34 10.40 -34.70
N TRP A 5 -29.01 10.37 -34.61
CA TRP A 5 -28.32 9.86 -33.43
C TRP A 5 -28.29 10.90 -32.28
N LEU A 6 -28.50 12.19 -32.54
CA LEU A 6 -28.55 13.23 -31.50
C LEU A 6 -29.89 13.31 -30.73
N ASN A 7 -30.92 12.60 -31.18
CA ASN A 7 -32.22 12.58 -30.48
C ASN A 7 -32.19 11.89 -29.13
N TRP A 8 -31.19 11.06 -28.85
CA TRP A 8 -31.03 10.40 -27.55
C TRP A 8 -30.53 11.34 -26.44
N LEU A 9 -30.00 12.52 -26.81
CA LEU A 9 -29.57 13.56 -25.84
C LEU A 9 -30.72 14.49 -25.39
N ARG A 10 -31.89 14.43 -26.03
CA ARG A 10 -33.02 15.31 -25.67
C ARG A 10 -33.64 14.90 -24.32
N PRO A 11 -33.80 15.83 -23.35
CA PRO A 11 -34.51 15.55 -22.10
C PRO A 11 -35.95 15.15 -22.41
N GLY A 12 -36.43 14.03 -21.85
CA GLY A 12 -37.82 13.57 -21.94
C GLY A 12 -38.10 12.43 -22.94
N VAL A 13 -37.14 12.00 -23.76
CA VAL A 13 -37.34 10.85 -24.64
C VAL A 13 -36.97 9.56 -23.87
N SER A 14 -37.97 8.86 -23.33
CA SER A 14 -37.76 7.48 -22.84
C SER A 14 -37.66 6.55 -24.04
N MET A 15 -36.59 5.73 -24.11
CA MET A 15 -36.43 4.68 -25.13
C MET A 15 -37.19 3.43 -24.66
N GLN A 16 -38.53 3.50 -24.74
CA GLN A 16 -39.43 2.42 -24.33
C GLN A 16 -39.40 1.25 -25.32
N GLY A 17 -39.57 0.02 -24.81
CA GLY A 17 -39.87 -1.15 -25.62
C GLY A 17 -38.69 -2.01 -26.09
N ARG A 18 -37.47 -1.78 -25.61
CA ARG A 18 -36.32 -2.65 -25.94
C ARG A 18 -36.42 -3.98 -25.18
N HIS A 19 -36.04 -5.07 -25.85
CA HIS A 19 -36.00 -6.38 -25.21
C HIS A 19 -35.03 -6.35 -24.00
N PRO A 20 -35.41 -6.87 -22.80
CA PRO A 20 -34.59 -6.82 -21.59
C PRO A 20 -33.17 -7.34 -21.77
N TRP A 21 -32.97 -8.38 -22.60
CA TRP A 21 -31.67 -8.95 -22.92
C TRP A 21 -30.75 -7.99 -23.65
N LEU A 22 -31.27 -7.20 -24.56
CA LEU A 22 -30.47 -6.19 -25.30
C LEU A 22 -30.03 -5.06 -24.38
N VAL A 23 -30.87 -4.67 -23.42
CA VAL A 23 -30.54 -3.62 -22.45
C VAL A 23 -29.43 -4.11 -21.52
N SER A 24 -29.53 -5.32 -20.96
CA SER A 24 -28.49 -5.89 -20.10
C SER A 24 -27.20 -6.23 -20.88
N ALA A 25 -27.31 -6.67 -22.15
CA ALA A 25 -26.17 -6.92 -23.01
C ALA A 25 -25.38 -5.64 -23.34
N GLY A 26 -26.07 -4.50 -23.52
CA GLY A 26 -25.40 -3.22 -23.73
C GLY A 26 -24.58 -2.77 -22.52
N LEU A 27 -25.08 -2.97 -21.30
CA LEU A 27 -24.29 -2.72 -20.08
C LEU A 27 -23.10 -3.68 -19.99
N ALA A 28 -23.32 -4.97 -20.25
CA ALA A 28 -22.25 -5.97 -20.25
C ALA A 28 -21.15 -5.65 -21.26
N LEU A 29 -21.54 -5.19 -22.46
CA LEU A 29 -20.61 -4.74 -23.48
C LEU A 29 -19.79 -3.53 -23.03
N ALA A 30 -20.41 -2.52 -22.41
CA ALA A 30 -19.70 -1.36 -21.86
C ALA A 30 -18.70 -1.77 -20.77
N LEU A 31 -19.11 -2.65 -19.85
CA LEU A 31 -18.25 -3.16 -18.80
C LEU A 31 -17.08 -4.00 -19.34
N SER A 32 -17.34 -4.90 -20.30
CA SER A 32 -16.30 -5.79 -20.85
C SER A 32 -15.31 -5.10 -21.75
N THR A 33 -15.72 -4.03 -22.44
CA THR A 33 -14.85 -3.27 -23.37
C THR A 33 -14.23 -2.07 -22.70
N LEU A 34 -15.01 -0.99 -22.48
CA LEU A 34 -14.52 0.27 -21.92
C LEU A 34 -13.97 0.09 -20.50
N GLY A 35 -14.72 -0.65 -19.66
CA GLY A 35 -14.32 -0.92 -18.30
C GLY A 35 -13.11 -1.84 -18.13
N ASN A 36 -12.70 -2.53 -19.18
CA ASN A 36 -11.53 -3.42 -19.18
C ASN A 36 -10.49 -3.02 -20.26
N ALA A 37 -10.48 -1.76 -20.66
CA ALA A 37 -9.52 -1.26 -21.64
C ALA A 37 -8.04 -1.56 -21.27
N PRO A 38 -7.58 -1.40 -20.01
CA PRO A 38 -6.21 -1.76 -19.63
C PRO A 38 -5.91 -3.26 -19.79
N PHE A 39 -6.87 -4.13 -19.50
CA PHE A 39 -6.73 -5.57 -19.72
C PHE A 39 -6.53 -5.89 -21.22
N TRP A 40 -7.36 -5.29 -22.10
CA TRP A 40 -7.24 -5.49 -23.54
C TRP A 40 -5.96 -4.92 -24.10
N TRP A 41 -5.53 -3.76 -23.60
CA TRP A 41 -4.26 -3.16 -23.97
C TRP A 41 -3.08 -4.05 -23.55
N ALA A 42 -3.03 -4.51 -22.31
CA ALA A 42 -1.98 -5.41 -21.82
C ALA A 42 -1.95 -6.71 -22.63
N LEU A 43 -3.11 -7.28 -22.94
CA LEU A 43 -3.23 -8.50 -23.72
C LEU A 43 -2.73 -8.33 -25.16
N ALA A 44 -3.04 -7.19 -25.79
CA ALA A 44 -2.62 -6.89 -27.15
C ALA A 44 -1.10 -6.63 -27.29
N GLN A 45 -0.41 -6.29 -26.22
CA GLN A 45 1.04 -6.06 -26.19
C GLN A 45 1.86 -7.34 -26.00
N LEU A 46 1.22 -8.49 -25.77
CA LEU A 46 1.94 -9.74 -25.56
C LEU A 46 2.64 -10.20 -26.83
N PRO A 47 3.90 -10.68 -26.74
CA PRO A 47 4.65 -11.18 -27.91
C PRO A 47 3.96 -12.32 -28.65
N GLU A 48 3.13 -13.09 -27.95
CA GLU A 48 2.36 -14.20 -28.52
C GLU A 48 1.23 -13.74 -29.44
N VAL A 49 0.82 -12.46 -29.34
CA VAL A 49 -0.26 -11.87 -30.13
C VAL A 49 0.32 -11.22 -31.41
N ASN A 50 0.78 -12.04 -32.35
CA ASN A 50 1.48 -11.57 -33.54
C ASN A 50 0.95 -12.17 -34.86
N ASN A 51 -0.13 -12.95 -34.81
CA ASN A 51 -0.67 -13.63 -35.98
C ASN A 51 -2.21 -13.66 -35.95
N LEU A 52 -2.82 -13.98 -37.12
CA LEU A 52 -4.27 -13.96 -37.29
C LEU A 52 -5.01 -14.91 -36.32
N ARG A 53 -4.41 -16.08 -36.02
CA ARG A 53 -4.99 -17.02 -35.06
C ARG A 53 -5.05 -16.41 -33.64
N ALA A 54 -4.01 -15.72 -33.21
CA ALA A 54 -3.98 -15.05 -31.91
C ALA A 54 -5.04 -13.94 -31.82
N TYR A 55 -5.20 -13.13 -32.87
CA TYR A 55 -6.27 -12.12 -32.93
C TYR A 55 -7.68 -12.76 -32.90
N ALA A 56 -7.88 -13.89 -33.59
CA ALA A 56 -9.15 -14.64 -33.50
C ALA A 56 -9.38 -15.15 -32.06
N GLY A 57 -8.34 -15.62 -31.38
CA GLY A 57 -8.36 -15.98 -29.95
C GLY A 57 -8.76 -14.83 -29.05
N LEU A 58 -8.21 -13.61 -29.30
CA LEU A 58 -8.60 -12.39 -28.57
C LEU A 58 -10.10 -12.06 -28.73
N ILE A 59 -10.63 -12.18 -29.95
CA ILE A 59 -12.07 -11.97 -30.20
C ILE A 59 -12.90 -13.02 -29.46
N GLY A 60 -12.46 -14.28 -29.42
CA GLY A 60 -13.09 -15.35 -28.65
C GLY A 60 -13.09 -15.06 -27.15
N ILE A 61 -11.98 -14.62 -26.58
CA ILE A 61 -11.85 -14.22 -25.19
C ILE A 61 -12.74 -13.01 -24.88
N TRP A 62 -12.78 -12.01 -25.78
CA TRP A 62 -13.65 -10.85 -25.63
C TRP A 62 -15.13 -11.23 -25.63
N ALA A 63 -15.54 -12.09 -26.54
CA ALA A 63 -16.92 -12.59 -26.61
C ALA A 63 -17.29 -13.39 -25.35
N ALA A 64 -16.39 -14.27 -24.89
CA ALA A 64 -16.58 -15.04 -23.67
C ALA A 64 -16.70 -14.15 -22.42
N LEU A 65 -15.82 -13.14 -22.30
CA LEU A 65 -15.85 -12.16 -21.21
C LEU A 65 -17.15 -11.33 -21.26
N THR A 66 -17.57 -10.90 -22.45
CA THR A 66 -18.81 -10.13 -22.60
C THR A 66 -20.04 -10.96 -22.21
N LEU A 67 -20.10 -12.23 -22.58
CA LEU A 67 -21.17 -13.13 -22.16
C LEU A 67 -21.13 -13.39 -20.65
N LEU A 68 -19.95 -13.57 -20.07
CA LEU A 68 -19.79 -13.73 -18.63
C LEU A 68 -20.27 -12.47 -17.88
N MET A 69 -19.93 -11.27 -18.40
CA MET A 69 -20.45 -10.00 -17.88
C MET A 69 -21.97 -9.90 -18.02
N TRP A 70 -22.51 -10.39 -19.12
CA TRP A 70 -23.97 -10.42 -19.31
C TRP A 70 -24.68 -11.33 -18.32
N VAL A 71 -24.13 -12.51 -18.05
CA VAL A 71 -24.60 -13.39 -16.98
C VAL A 71 -24.55 -12.67 -15.63
N PHE A 72 -23.42 -12.08 -15.28
CA PHE A 72 -23.21 -11.34 -14.04
C PHE A 72 -24.19 -10.18 -13.87
N VAL A 73 -24.37 -9.36 -14.91
CA VAL A 73 -25.34 -8.25 -14.90
C VAL A 73 -26.76 -8.77 -14.62
N ASN A 74 -27.17 -9.87 -15.26
CA ASN A 74 -28.51 -10.44 -15.02
C ASN A 74 -28.64 -11.11 -13.65
N LEU A 75 -27.55 -11.56 -13.01
CA LEU A 75 -27.55 -12.06 -11.64
C LEU A 75 -27.67 -10.95 -10.60
N VAL A 76 -27.03 -9.80 -10.83
CA VAL A 76 -26.88 -8.73 -9.82
C VAL A 76 -27.87 -7.59 -10.04
N VAL A 77 -28.20 -7.26 -11.29
CA VAL A 77 -29.02 -6.11 -11.66
C VAL A 77 -30.50 -6.49 -11.76
N TRP A 78 -31.19 -6.45 -10.61
CA TRP A 78 -32.62 -6.74 -10.54
C TRP A 78 -33.48 -5.53 -10.91
N PRO A 79 -34.70 -5.70 -11.41
CA PRO A 79 -35.55 -4.62 -11.92
C PRO A 79 -35.76 -3.45 -10.95
N TRP A 80 -35.78 -3.71 -9.63
CA TRP A 80 -36.10 -2.71 -8.59
C TRP A 80 -34.96 -1.74 -8.34
N TRP A 81 -33.70 -2.20 -8.40
CA TRP A 81 -32.50 -1.38 -8.22
C TRP A 81 -31.64 -1.31 -9.48
N ARG A 82 -32.22 -1.67 -10.61
CA ARG A 82 -31.50 -1.72 -11.89
C ARG A 82 -30.69 -0.46 -12.17
N LYS A 83 -31.33 0.71 -12.05
CA LYS A 83 -30.70 1.99 -12.37
C LYS A 83 -29.47 2.26 -11.48
N PRO A 84 -29.58 2.29 -10.14
CA PRO A 84 -28.44 2.60 -9.28
C PRO A 84 -27.33 1.53 -9.34
N VAL A 85 -27.68 0.24 -9.38
CA VAL A 85 -26.68 -0.83 -9.44
C VAL A 85 -25.89 -0.82 -10.74
N GLY A 86 -26.54 -0.58 -11.87
CA GLY A 86 -25.85 -0.47 -13.15
C GLY A 86 -24.87 0.70 -13.19
N VAL A 87 -25.26 1.86 -12.63
CA VAL A 87 -24.35 3.03 -12.50
C VAL A 87 -23.21 2.71 -11.52
N LEU A 88 -23.49 2.06 -10.39
CA LEU A 88 -22.47 1.66 -9.42
C LEU A 88 -21.42 0.73 -10.05
N LEU A 89 -21.87 -0.26 -10.84
CA LEU A 89 -20.96 -1.15 -11.57
C LEU A 89 -20.08 -0.39 -12.56
N LEU A 90 -20.64 0.60 -13.28
CA LEU A 90 -19.87 1.47 -14.17
C LEU A 90 -18.84 2.29 -13.40
N VAL A 91 -19.24 2.95 -12.31
CA VAL A 91 -18.33 3.75 -11.47
C VAL A 91 -17.18 2.87 -10.96
N MET A 92 -17.50 1.75 -10.34
CA MET A 92 -16.52 0.83 -9.75
C MET A 92 -15.54 0.32 -10.83
N THR A 93 -16.07 -0.10 -11.97
CA THR A 93 -15.25 -0.66 -13.05
C THR A 93 -14.38 0.41 -13.71
N MET A 94 -14.93 1.60 -13.97
CA MET A 94 -14.17 2.69 -14.62
C MET A 94 -13.12 3.30 -13.69
N THR A 95 -13.39 3.39 -12.39
CA THR A 95 -12.39 3.82 -11.40
C THR A 95 -11.23 2.82 -11.34
N ALA A 96 -11.52 1.52 -11.22
CA ALA A 96 -10.49 0.49 -11.23
C ALA A 96 -9.67 0.51 -12.54
N SER A 97 -10.35 0.63 -13.68
CA SER A 97 -9.72 0.74 -15.00
C SER A 97 -8.80 1.96 -15.10
N TYR A 98 -9.20 3.11 -14.56
CA TYR A 98 -8.37 4.30 -14.53
C TYR A 98 -7.06 4.07 -13.75
N PHE A 99 -7.15 3.55 -12.53
CA PHE A 99 -5.95 3.31 -11.71
C PHE A 99 -5.03 2.26 -12.34
N MET A 100 -5.59 1.21 -12.92
CA MET A 100 -4.82 0.21 -13.67
C MET A 100 -4.13 0.82 -14.90
N ALA A 101 -4.81 1.67 -15.65
CA ALA A 101 -4.23 2.32 -16.85
C ALA A 101 -3.18 3.36 -16.49
N MET A 102 -3.44 4.14 -15.44
CA MET A 102 -2.60 5.27 -15.05
C MET A 102 -1.34 4.82 -14.30
N TYR A 103 -1.48 3.87 -13.38
CA TYR A 103 -0.38 3.52 -12.48
C TYR A 103 0.13 2.09 -12.65
N GLY A 104 -0.49 1.28 -13.52
CA GLY A 104 -0.12 -0.12 -13.73
C GLY A 104 -0.43 -1.04 -12.54
N VAL A 105 -1.12 -0.54 -11.53
CA VAL A 105 -1.51 -1.31 -10.33
C VAL A 105 -2.64 -2.29 -10.63
N VAL A 106 -2.81 -3.29 -9.78
CA VAL A 106 -3.94 -4.21 -9.83
C VAL A 106 -4.78 -4.09 -8.55
N ILE A 107 -6.07 -4.34 -8.66
CA ILE A 107 -6.99 -4.24 -7.52
C ILE A 107 -7.10 -5.61 -6.85
N ASP A 108 -6.37 -5.81 -5.77
CA ASP A 108 -6.45 -7.01 -4.95
C ASP A 108 -7.05 -6.69 -3.56
N PRO A 109 -7.30 -7.68 -2.67
CA PRO A 109 -7.86 -7.41 -1.35
C PRO A 109 -7.03 -6.46 -0.49
N THR A 110 -5.70 -6.48 -0.62
CA THR A 110 -4.81 -5.61 0.16
C THR A 110 -4.87 -4.18 -0.34
N MET A 111 -4.97 -3.97 -1.65
CA MET A 111 -5.17 -2.66 -2.26
C MET A 111 -6.53 -2.07 -1.87
N VAL A 112 -7.61 -2.87 -1.84
CA VAL A 112 -8.93 -2.41 -1.37
C VAL A 112 -8.86 -2.01 0.10
N ALA A 113 -8.21 -2.81 0.95
CA ALA A 113 -8.03 -2.48 2.36
C ALA A 113 -7.24 -1.17 2.54
N ASN A 114 -6.15 -0.99 1.79
CA ASN A 114 -5.36 0.23 1.79
C ASN A 114 -6.21 1.44 1.36
N ALA A 115 -6.97 1.32 0.28
CA ALA A 115 -7.86 2.38 -0.22
C ALA A 115 -8.95 2.78 0.79
N MET A 116 -9.50 1.81 1.55
CA MET A 116 -10.50 2.08 2.59
C MET A 116 -9.93 2.81 3.80
N GLN A 117 -8.64 2.71 4.05
CA GLN A 117 -7.93 3.36 5.16
C GLN A 117 -7.14 4.60 4.74
N THR A 118 -7.22 4.97 3.46
CA THR A 118 -6.60 6.16 2.91
C THR A 118 -7.24 7.43 3.51
N ASN A 119 -6.42 8.36 3.96
CA ASN A 119 -6.90 9.60 4.54
C ASN A 119 -7.37 10.62 3.47
N SER A 120 -8.04 11.70 3.91
CA SER A 120 -8.63 12.69 3.00
C SER A 120 -7.59 13.48 2.18
N ALA A 121 -6.36 13.62 2.67
CA ALA A 121 -5.28 14.30 1.96
C ALA A 121 -4.77 13.44 0.80
N GLU A 122 -4.53 12.16 1.04
CA GLU A 122 -4.15 11.19 0.01
C GLU A 122 -5.24 11.03 -1.06
N VAL A 123 -6.53 10.93 -0.65
CA VAL A 123 -7.64 10.90 -1.61
C VAL A 123 -7.61 12.13 -2.51
N ARG A 124 -7.35 13.32 -1.95
CA ARG A 124 -7.26 14.56 -2.72
C ARG A 124 -6.10 14.54 -3.71
N ASP A 125 -4.97 13.94 -3.34
CA ASP A 125 -3.80 13.80 -4.22
C ASP A 125 -4.07 12.85 -5.39
N LEU A 126 -4.96 11.86 -5.23
CA LEU A 126 -5.39 10.96 -6.29
C LEU A 126 -6.44 11.56 -7.22
N LEU A 127 -7.14 12.63 -6.79
CA LEU A 127 -8.11 13.32 -7.64
C LEU A 127 -7.40 14.15 -8.71
N SER A 128 -7.63 13.79 -9.97
CA SER A 128 -7.04 14.47 -11.12
C SER A 128 -8.10 14.82 -12.15
N LEU A 129 -7.81 15.81 -13.00
CA LEU A 129 -8.69 16.13 -14.15
C LEU A 129 -8.88 14.92 -15.06
N THR A 130 -7.85 14.11 -15.25
CA THR A 130 -7.89 12.89 -16.05
C THR A 130 -8.84 11.85 -15.45
N LEU A 131 -8.84 11.67 -14.11
CA LEU A 131 -9.82 10.81 -13.44
C LEU A 131 -11.24 11.35 -13.64
N LEU A 132 -11.44 12.65 -13.45
CA LEU A 132 -12.75 13.29 -13.65
C LEU A 132 -13.26 13.08 -15.07
N LEU A 133 -12.44 13.33 -16.08
CA LEU A 133 -12.80 13.12 -17.49
C LEU A 133 -13.09 11.65 -17.80
N THR A 134 -12.30 10.73 -17.23
CA THR A 134 -12.54 9.29 -17.39
C THR A 134 -13.89 8.89 -16.81
N LEU A 135 -14.26 9.41 -15.64
CA LEU A 135 -15.55 9.13 -15.04
C LEU A 135 -16.69 9.82 -15.78
N VAL A 136 -16.54 11.07 -16.19
CA VAL A 136 -17.59 11.79 -16.94
C VAL A 136 -17.87 11.10 -18.28
N ILE A 137 -16.84 10.67 -19.00
CA ILE A 137 -17.01 10.00 -20.30
C ILE A 137 -17.38 8.52 -20.10
N GLY A 138 -16.62 7.79 -19.29
CA GLY A 138 -16.75 6.33 -19.14
C GLY A 138 -17.96 5.90 -18.30
N VAL A 139 -18.44 6.76 -17.39
CA VAL A 139 -19.64 6.51 -16.59
C VAL A 139 -20.79 7.39 -17.08
N GLY A 140 -20.55 8.68 -17.35
CA GLY A 140 -21.60 9.64 -17.69
C GLY A 140 -22.33 9.24 -18.97
N VAL A 141 -21.63 8.90 -20.03
CA VAL A 141 -22.26 8.51 -21.31
C VAL A 141 -22.99 7.17 -21.21
N PRO A 142 -22.35 6.05 -20.81
CA PRO A 142 -23.05 4.76 -20.73
C PRO A 142 -24.07 4.73 -19.55
N GLY A 143 -23.81 5.47 -18.46
CA GLY A 143 -24.73 5.57 -17.34
C GLY A 143 -26.00 6.35 -17.68
N LEU A 144 -25.88 7.46 -18.40
CA LEU A 144 -27.03 8.23 -18.88
C LEU A 144 -27.87 7.38 -19.87
N TRP A 145 -27.19 6.68 -20.79
CA TRP A 145 -27.84 5.71 -21.67
C TRP A 145 -28.58 4.63 -20.88
N TRP A 146 -27.91 4.01 -19.92
CA TRP A 146 -28.48 2.99 -19.01
C TRP A 146 -29.68 3.51 -18.21
N TRP A 147 -29.58 4.75 -17.68
CA TRP A 147 -30.64 5.37 -16.87
C TRP A 147 -31.90 5.65 -17.68
N ARG A 148 -31.73 6.05 -18.95
CA ARG A 148 -32.85 6.39 -19.86
C ARG A 148 -33.48 5.19 -20.56
N LEU A 149 -32.76 4.08 -20.67
CA LEU A 149 -33.32 2.86 -21.23
C LEU A 149 -34.35 2.26 -20.26
N GLU A 150 -35.56 2.04 -20.77
CA GLU A 150 -36.57 1.28 -20.08
C GLU A 150 -36.83 -0.01 -20.85
N PRO A 151 -36.59 -1.19 -20.23
CA PRO A 151 -37.00 -2.46 -20.83
C PRO A 151 -38.49 -2.44 -21.04
N GLY A 152 -38.95 -3.02 -22.14
CA GLY A 152 -40.35 -3.17 -22.44
C GLY A 152 -41.12 -3.77 -21.24
N ALA A 153 -42.36 -3.32 -21.05
CA ALA A 153 -43.19 -3.73 -19.93
C ALA A 153 -43.42 -5.25 -19.97
N CYS A 154 -42.67 -5.97 -19.14
CA CYS A 154 -42.93 -7.39 -18.85
C CYS A 154 -43.69 -7.45 -17.55
N LEU A 155 -44.85 -8.11 -17.56
CA LEU A 155 -45.70 -8.30 -16.37
C LEU A 155 -45.11 -9.39 -15.45
N GLY A 156 -45.00 -9.09 -14.15
CA GLY A 156 -44.76 -10.06 -13.06
C GLY A 156 -43.76 -11.18 -13.35
N TRP A 157 -44.29 -12.38 -13.59
CA TRP A 157 -43.51 -13.60 -13.82
C TRP A 157 -42.63 -13.58 -15.08
N GLN A 158 -43.02 -12.89 -16.12
CA GLN A 158 -42.21 -12.77 -17.36
C GLN A 158 -40.86 -12.11 -17.14
N ARG A 159 -40.73 -11.19 -16.17
CA ARG A 159 -39.44 -10.60 -15.82
C ARG A 159 -38.46 -11.64 -15.30
N TRP A 160 -38.94 -12.51 -14.43
CA TRP A 160 -38.15 -13.62 -13.88
C TRP A 160 -37.70 -14.61 -14.95
N THR A 161 -38.62 -14.98 -15.84
CA THR A 161 -38.29 -15.92 -16.92
C THR A 161 -37.28 -15.34 -17.91
N HIS A 162 -37.37 -14.05 -18.23
CA HIS A 162 -36.39 -13.39 -19.07
C HIS A 162 -35.01 -13.31 -18.38
N GLN A 163 -34.98 -13.01 -17.10
CA GLN A 163 -33.72 -12.87 -16.35
C GLN A 163 -33.04 -14.24 -16.15
N LEU A 164 -33.80 -15.25 -15.71
CA LEU A 164 -33.30 -16.63 -15.60
C LEU A 164 -32.90 -17.19 -16.96
N GLY A 165 -33.70 -16.93 -18.00
CA GLY A 165 -33.37 -17.32 -19.38
C GLY A 165 -32.07 -16.72 -19.86
N ALA A 166 -31.81 -15.42 -19.57
CA ALA A 166 -30.55 -14.78 -19.88
C ALA A 166 -29.37 -15.43 -19.16
N VAL A 167 -29.53 -15.77 -17.88
CA VAL A 167 -28.50 -16.46 -17.09
C VAL A 167 -28.21 -17.84 -17.67
N VAL A 168 -29.24 -18.66 -17.93
CA VAL A 168 -29.08 -20.04 -18.44
C VAL A 168 -28.44 -20.02 -19.84
N VAL A 169 -28.99 -19.23 -20.76
CA VAL A 169 -28.49 -19.14 -22.14
C VAL A 169 -27.08 -18.53 -22.16
N GLY A 170 -26.88 -17.45 -21.41
CA GLY A 170 -25.58 -16.81 -21.28
C GLY A 170 -24.52 -17.75 -20.70
N SER A 171 -24.85 -18.52 -19.64
CA SER A 171 -23.94 -19.49 -19.06
C SER A 171 -23.58 -20.61 -20.03
N ALA A 172 -24.55 -21.12 -20.76
CA ALA A 172 -24.33 -22.17 -21.78
C ALA A 172 -23.42 -21.67 -22.92
N LEU A 173 -23.68 -20.46 -23.43
CA LEU A 173 -22.86 -19.84 -24.47
C LEU A 173 -21.44 -19.50 -23.97
N THR A 174 -21.33 -18.98 -22.72
CA THR A 174 -20.03 -18.73 -22.07
C THR A 174 -19.22 -20.01 -21.95
N ALA A 175 -19.85 -21.09 -21.44
CA ALA A 175 -19.18 -22.40 -21.32
C ALA A 175 -18.73 -22.94 -22.67
N ALA A 176 -19.56 -22.87 -23.70
CA ALA A 176 -19.21 -23.31 -25.05
C ALA A 176 -18.01 -22.52 -25.62
N LEU A 177 -18.03 -21.18 -25.48
CA LEU A 177 -16.89 -20.35 -25.94
C LEU A 177 -15.64 -20.61 -25.12
N LEU A 178 -15.74 -20.72 -23.80
CA LEU A 178 -14.58 -21.01 -22.96
C LEU A 178 -13.95 -22.36 -23.32
N LEU A 179 -14.74 -23.38 -23.66
CA LEU A 179 -14.20 -24.66 -24.14
C LEU A 179 -13.42 -24.50 -25.46
N LEU A 180 -13.89 -23.64 -26.38
CA LEU A 180 -13.21 -23.38 -27.64
C LEU A 180 -11.87 -22.64 -27.47
N VAL A 181 -11.80 -21.69 -26.53
CA VAL A 181 -10.60 -20.87 -26.28
C VAL A 181 -9.81 -21.33 -25.07
N PHE A 182 -10.16 -22.47 -24.46
CA PHE A 182 -9.61 -22.90 -23.17
C PHE A 182 -8.10 -23.02 -23.15
N GLN A 183 -7.52 -23.63 -24.19
CA GLN A 183 -6.07 -23.85 -24.25
C GLN A 183 -5.30 -22.52 -24.30
N ASP A 184 -5.75 -21.60 -25.15
CA ASP A 184 -5.14 -20.30 -25.31
C ASP A 184 -5.31 -19.45 -24.03
N LEU A 185 -6.52 -19.41 -23.48
CA LEU A 185 -6.82 -18.69 -22.24
C LEU A 185 -6.06 -19.27 -21.02
N ALA A 186 -6.03 -20.60 -20.86
CA ALA A 186 -5.34 -21.24 -19.74
C ALA A 186 -3.82 -21.00 -19.81
N SER A 187 -3.21 -21.07 -21.01
CA SER A 187 -1.80 -20.75 -21.21
C SER A 187 -1.51 -19.29 -20.86
N LEU A 188 -2.31 -18.36 -21.40
CA LEU A 188 -2.22 -16.94 -21.16
C LEU A 188 -2.31 -16.61 -19.66
N MET A 189 -3.35 -17.09 -18.98
CA MET A 189 -3.57 -16.84 -17.55
C MET A 189 -2.53 -17.49 -16.65
N ARG A 190 -1.86 -18.55 -17.09
CA ARG A 190 -0.77 -19.19 -16.36
C ARG A 190 0.54 -18.43 -16.52
N ASN A 191 0.85 -18.01 -17.74
CA ASN A 191 2.12 -17.34 -18.05
C ASN A 191 2.11 -15.86 -17.65
N HIS A 192 0.95 -15.20 -17.71
CA HIS A 192 0.76 -13.78 -17.40
C HIS A 192 -0.22 -13.61 -16.22
N THR A 193 0.27 -13.92 -15.02
CA THR A 193 -0.56 -13.94 -13.80
C THR A 193 -1.21 -12.60 -13.47
N THR A 194 -0.59 -11.48 -13.86
CA THR A 194 -1.12 -10.12 -13.67
C THR A 194 -2.48 -9.94 -14.34
N LEU A 195 -2.69 -10.53 -15.52
CA LEU A 195 -3.95 -10.42 -16.26
C LEU A 195 -5.16 -10.90 -15.47
N ARG A 196 -4.98 -11.89 -14.57
CA ARG A 196 -6.07 -12.42 -13.73
C ARG A 196 -6.68 -11.34 -12.83
N PHE A 197 -5.86 -10.38 -12.40
CA PHE A 197 -6.26 -9.32 -11.49
C PHE A 197 -6.81 -8.08 -12.21
N MET A 198 -6.83 -8.08 -13.55
CA MET A 198 -7.23 -6.91 -14.33
C MET A 198 -8.70 -6.97 -14.79
N ILE A 199 -9.41 -8.08 -14.59
CA ILE A 199 -10.78 -8.26 -15.11
C ILE A 199 -11.80 -7.65 -14.13
N ASN A 200 -12.27 -6.45 -14.42
CA ASN A 200 -13.28 -5.74 -13.62
C ASN A 200 -14.69 -5.90 -14.21
N PRO A 201 -15.75 -5.89 -13.37
CA PRO A 201 -15.75 -5.71 -11.91
C PRO A 201 -15.47 -6.99 -11.10
N PHE A 202 -15.24 -8.14 -11.71
CA PHE A 202 -15.12 -9.43 -11.00
C PHE A 202 -14.02 -9.39 -9.95
N ASN A 203 -12.84 -8.88 -10.32
CA ASN A 203 -11.73 -8.81 -9.39
C ASN A 203 -12.02 -7.87 -8.23
N THR A 204 -12.59 -6.70 -8.49
CA THR A 204 -12.96 -5.74 -7.44
C THR A 204 -14.01 -6.33 -6.49
N VAL A 205 -15.06 -7.00 -7.02
CA VAL A 205 -16.09 -7.67 -6.21
C VAL A 205 -15.48 -8.78 -5.37
N TYR A 206 -14.60 -9.59 -5.96
CA TYR A 206 -13.87 -10.63 -5.23
C TYR A 206 -13.01 -10.04 -4.11
N ALA A 207 -12.24 -8.97 -4.39
CA ALA A 207 -11.38 -8.31 -3.44
C ALA A 207 -12.16 -7.75 -2.24
N VAL A 208 -13.26 -7.04 -2.51
CA VAL A 208 -14.16 -6.52 -1.46
C VAL A 208 -14.79 -7.66 -0.65
N GLY A 209 -15.31 -8.70 -1.31
CA GLY A 209 -15.91 -9.84 -0.64
C GLY A 209 -14.93 -10.61 0.24
N ARG A 210 -13.68 -10.77 -0.24
CA ARG A 210 -12.63 -11.42 0.52
C ARG A 210 -12.21 -10.59 1.74
N LEU A 211 -12.05 -9.28 1.56
CA LEU A 211 -11.74 -8.36 2.65
C LEU A 211 -12.83 -8.39 3.73
N ALA A 212 -14.10 -8.25 3.34
CA ALA A 212 -15.23 -8.28 4.28
C ALA A 212 -15.27 -9.59 5.07
N LYS A 213 -15.01 -10.74 4.42
CA LYS A 213 -14.93 -12.03 5.10
C LYS A 213 -13.78 -12.10 6.11
N THR A 214 -12.61 -11.58 5.74
CA THR A 214 -11.44 -11.55 6.63
C THR A 214 -11.68 -10.65 7.83
N GLU A 215 -12.20 -9.42 7.62
CA GLU A 215 -12.56 -8.51 8.71
C GLU A 215 -13.63 -9.09 9.64
N GLN A 216 -14.65 -9.75 9.07
CA GLN A 216 -15.67 -10.39 9.89
C GLN A 216 -15.07 -11.51 10.75
N ALA A 217 -14.16 -12.33 10.22
CA ALA A 217 -13.49 -13.38 10.98
C ALA A 217 -12.63 -12.79 12.10
N GLN A 218 -11.90 -11.71 11.82
CA GLN A 218 -11.08 -11.00 12.83
C GLN A 218 -11.93 -10.36 13.94
N ARG A 219 -13.07 -9.74 13.59
CA ARG A 219 -13.99 -9.14 14.59
C ARG A 219 -14.65 -10.17 15.50
N GLN A 220 -14.77 -11.42 15.07
CA GLN A 220 -15.38 -12.50 15.86
C GLN A 220 -14.40 -13.16 16.83
N GLN A 221 -13.10 -12.91 16.69
CA GLN A 221 -12.08 -13.48 17.57
C GLN A 221 -11.49 -12.37 18.44
N PRO A 222 -11.37 -12.59 19.78
CA PRO A 222 -10.67 -11.65 20.64
C PRO A 222 -9.20 -11.57 20.21
N LEU A 223 -8.64 -10.37 20.33
CA LEU A 223 -7.20 -10.15 20.14
C LEU A 223 -6.43 -11.05 21.11
N GLN A 224 -5.52 -11.86 20.61
CA GLN A 224 -4.72 -12.75 21.46
C GLN A 224 -3.57 -11.99 22.09
N ALA A 225 -3.48 -12.08 23.42
CA ALA A 225 -2.36 -11.55 24.16
C ALA A 225 -1.09 -12.35 23.85
N ILE A 226 0.02 -11.65 23.72
CA ILE A 226 1.36 -12.23 23.53
C ILE A 226 2.35 -11.60 24.51
N GLY A 227 3.41 -12.33 24.85
CA GLY A 227 4.49 -11.82 25.70
C GLY A 227 4.08 -11.52 27.14
N ASP A 228 3.13 -12.26 27.72
CA ASP A 228 2.75 -12.11 29.13
C ASP A 228 3.90 -12.48 30.09
N ASP A 229 4.88 -13.24 29.60
CA ASP A 229 6.14 -13.58 30.25
C ASP A 229 7.25 -12.53 30.05
N ALA A 230 6.94 -11.44 29.33
CA ALA A 230 7.94 -10.44 28.97
C ALA A 230 8.48 -9.69 30.19
N SER A 231 9.79 -9.62 30.32
CA SER A 231 10.49 -8.91 31.38
C SER A 231 11.72 -8.20 30.83
N ALA A 232 11.94 -6.95 31.22
CA ALA A 232 13.18 -6.25 30.91
C ALA A 232 14.28 -6.62 31.90
N ARG A 233 15.53 -6.57 31.44
CA ARG A 233 16.69 -6.69 32.32
C ARG A 233 16.61 -5.62 33.41
N PRO A 234 16.87 -5.94 34.66
CA PRO A 234 16.97 -4.92 35.71
C PRO A 234 18.06 -3.91 35.37
N ILE A 235 17.71 -2.64 35.36
CA ILE A 235 18.69 -1.56 35.17
C ILE A 235 19.26 -1.23 36.53
N ASP A 236 20.58 -1.12 36.64
CA ASP A 236 21.22 -0.60 37.87
C ASP A 236 20.60 0.79 38.18
N ALA A 237 20.15 1.00 39.40
CA ALA A 237 19.52 2.25 39.82
C ALA A 237 20.38 3.50 39.57
N LYS A 238 21.69 3.31 39.35
CA LYS A 238 22.66 4.37 39.01
C LYS A 238 22.88 4.52 37.49
N ALA A 239 22.42 3.58 36.69
CA ALA A 239 22.55 3.64 35.22
C ALA A 239 21.42 4.47 34.61
N ALA A 240 21.77 5.31 33.65
CA ALA A 240 20.76 6.06 32.92
C ALA A 240 19.96 5.13 31.98
N ALA A 241 18.64 5.24 32.04
CA ALA A 241 17.73 4.40 31.26
C ALA A 241 17.87 4.67 29.74
N PRO A 242 17.93 3.64 28.89
CA PRO A 242 18.14 3.80 27.46
C PRO A 242 16.95 4.41 26.74
N VAL A 243 17.21 5.09 25.61
CA VAL A 243 16.19 5.58 24.68
C VAL A 243 16.44 4.98 23.30
N LEU A 244 15.43 4.28 22.78
CA LEU A 244 15.41 3.74 21.45
C LEU A 244 14.41 4.52 20.59
N ILE A 245 14.87 5.09 19.49
CA ILE A 245 13.97 5.64 18.47
C ILE A 245 13.88 4.64 17.33
N LEU A 246 12.65 4.29 16.96
CA LEU A 246 12.31 3.41 15.84
C LEU A 246 11.62 4.27 14.78
N VAL A 247 12.33 4.60 13.70
CA VAL A 247 11.73 5.34 12.60
C VAL A 247 11.24 4.35 11.56
N VAL A 248 9.92 4.32 11.37
CA VAL A 248 9.27 3.60 10.27
C VAL A 248 9.14 4.58 9.10
N GLY A 249 9.99 4.38 8.09
CA GLY A 249 9.94 5.13 6.84
C GLY A 249 8.75 4.67 6.00
N GLU A 250 8.21 5.57 5.21
CA GLU A 250 7.09 5.32 4.32
C GLU A 250 7.57 5.35 2.87
N THR A 251 7.31 4.27 2.12
CA THR A 251 7.48 4.21 0.66
C THR A 251 8.92 4.49 0.18
N ALA A 252 9.94 4.27 1.03
CA ALA A 252 11.33 4.52 0.68
C ALA A 252 12.00 3.26 0.12
N ARG A 253 12.39 3.28 -1.16
CA ARG A 253 13.08 2.16 -1.80
C ARG A 253 14.60 2.22 -1.64
N ALA A 254 15.25 1.10 -1.37
CA ALA A 254 16.70 1.03 -1.19
C ALA A 254 17.49 1.52 -2.42
N ALA A 255 16.92 1.36 -3.62
CA ALA A 255 17.55 1.72 -4.88
C ALA A 255 17.88 3.23 -5.02
N ASN A 256 17.26 4.13 -4.22
CA ASN A 256 17.52 5.57 -4.25
C ASN A 256 18.31 6.08 -3.04
N PHE A 257 18.90 5.19 -2.23
CA PHE A 257 19.78 5.57 -1.12
C PHE A 257 21.24 5.56 -1.54
N SER A 258 21.90 6.75 -1.55
CA SER A 258 23.32 6.84 -1.94
C SER A 258 24.26 6.10 -1.00
N ILE A 259 23.92 5.94 0.27
CA ILE A 259 24.67 5.10 1.21
C ILE A 259 24.63 3.61 0.79
N GLY A 260 23.62 3.19 0.04
CA GLY A 260 23.49 1.86 -0.55
C GLY A 260 24.11 1.72 -1.95
N GLY A 261 24.75 2.76 -2.47
CA GLY A 261 25.42 2.75 -3.78
C GLY A 261 24.64 3.44 -4.90
N TYR A 262 23.55 4.14 -4.60
CA TYR A 262 22.86 4.96 -5.61
C TYR A 262 23.76 6.11 -6.08
N GLU A 263 23.75 6.39 -7.38
CA GLU A 263 24.66 7.35 -8.04
C GLU A 263 24.50 8.82 -7.61
N ARG A 264 23.29 9.19 -7.16
CA ARG A 264 22.96 10.56 -6.78
C ARG A 264 23.07 10.75 -5.26
N PRO A 265 23.56 11.89 -4.75
CA PRO A 265 23.81 12.10 -3.32
C PRO A 265 22.50 12.37 -2.55
N THR A 266 21.68 11.35 -2.39
CA THR A 266 20.38 11.44 -1.71
C THR A 266 20.49 11.27 -0.19
N THR A 267 21.56 10.62 0.31
CA THR A 267 21.71 10.35 1.75
C THR A 267 23.08 10.76 2.30
N PRO A 268 23.52 12.05 2.10
CA PRO A 268 24.85 12.49 2.52
C PRO A 268 25.04 12.51 4.04
N LYS A 269 23.99 12.75 4.84
CA LYS A 269 24.09 12.74 6.31
C LYS A 269 24.30 11.34 6.86
N LEU A 270 23.55 10.34 6.35
CA LEU A 270 23.76 8.95 6.71
C LEU A 270 25.16 8.46 6.29
N GLN A 271 25.64 8.85 5.10
CA GLN A 271 27.02 8.55 4.67
C GLN A 271 28.07 9.17 5.62
N ALA A 272 27.87 10.40 6.04
CA ALA A 272 28.77 11.05 7.00
C ALA A 272 28.79 10.34 8.36
N LEU A 273 27.63 9.92 8.88
CA LEU A 273 27.53 9.14 10.11
C LEU A 273 28.18 7.75 9.97
N GLN A 274 28.03 7.10 8.82
CA GLN A 274 28.69 5.83 8.53
C GLN A 274 30.22 6.00 8.47
N ALA A 275 30.72 7.07 7.84
CA ALA A 275 32.15 7.38 7.78
C ALA A 275 32.74 7.67 9.18
N GLN A 276 31.95 8.23 10.11
CA GLN A 276 32.31 8.40 11.52
C GLN A 276 32.33 7.08 12.30
N GLY A 277 31.81 6.01 11.72
CA GLY A 277 31.70 4.71 12.36
C GLY A 277 30.49 4.56 13.28
N ASP A 278 29.57 5.53 13.32
CA ASP A 278 28.43 5.56 14.23
C ASP A 278 27.16 4.91 13.64
N LEU A 279 27.13 4.64 12.31
CA LEU A 279 25.98 4.14 11.62
C LEU A 279 26.33 2.87 10.82
N TYR A 280 25.40 1.91 10.86
CA TYR A 280 25.42 0.67 10.08
C TYR A 280 24.24 0.68 9.12
N TYR A 281 24.50 0.50 7.82
CA TYR A 281 23.46 0.41 6.78
C TYR A 281 23.34 -1.02 6.26
N PHE A 282 22.15 -1.61 6.36
CA PHE A 282 21.87 -2.97 5.90
C PHE A 282 21.34 -2.91 4.47
N SER A 283 22.13 -3.40 3.52
CA SER A 283 21.90 -3.19 2.09
C SER A 283 20.94 -4.18 1.45
N GLN A 284 20.58 -5.28 2.12
CA GLN A 284 19.74 -6.36 1.56
C GLN A 284 18.57 -6.66 2.50
N VAL A 285 17.59 -5.79 2.53
CA VAL A 285 16.42 -5.93 3.41
C VAL A 285 15.15 -6.06 2.57
N GLN A 286 14.35 -7.09 2.86
CA GLN A 286 13.07 -7.33 2.21
C GLN A 286 11.91 -6.89 3.13
N SER A 287 10.98 -6.14 2.56
CA SER A 287 9.75 -5.77 3.27
C SER A 287 8.78 -6.96 3.40
N CYS A 288 7.91 -6.90 4.38
CA CYS A 288 6.84 -7.90 4.56
C CYS A 288 5.71 -7.74 3.54
N GLY A 289 5.42 -6.52 3.14
CA GLY A 289 4.35 -6.16 2.20
C GLY A 289 4.83 -5.17 1.15
N THR A 290 3.92 -4.77 0.30
CA THR A 290 4.11 -3.76 -0.75
C THR A 290 3.24 -2.53 -0.52
N ASN A 291 2.58 -2.44 0.62
CA ASN A 291 1.77 -1.31 1.08
C ASN A 291 1.76 -1.26 2.60
N THR A 292 1.46 -0.10 3.16
CA THR A 292 1.46 0.21 4.59
C THR A 292 0.50 -0.68 5.38
N GLN A 293 -0.68 -0.97 4.80
CA GLN A 293 -1.73 -1.80 5.42
C GLN A 293 -1.25 -3.21 5.77
N VAL A 294 -0.34 -3.77 4.97
CA VAL A 294 0.25 -5.09 5.19
C VAL A 294 1.57 -4.99 5.95
N SER A 295 2.44 -4.05 5.55
CA SER A 295 3.81 -3.98 6.04
C SER A 295 3.91 -3.54 7.49
N VAL A 296 3.17 -2.52 7.92
CA VAL A 296 3.30 -1.99 9.29
C VAL A 296 2.83 -3.01 10.34
N PRO A 297 1.63 -3.64 10.24
CA PRO A 297 1.27 -4.69 11.18
C PRO A 297 2.24 -5.87 11.19
N CYS A 298 2.73 -6.28 10.01
CA CYS A 298 3.67 -7.38 9.90
C CYS A 298 5.03 -7.05 10.54
N LEU A 299 5.55 -5.85 10.34
CA LEU A 299 6.81 -5.37 10.93
C LEU A 299 6.79 -5.47 12.46
N PHE A 300 5.66 -5.22 13.09
CA PHE A 300 5.47 -5.28 14.54
C PHE A 300 4.89 -6.62 15.03
N SER A 301 4.77 -7.62 14.15
CA SER A 301 4.28 -8.97 14.47
C SER A 301 5.42 -9.90 14.88
N HIS A 302 5.11 -10.85 15.78
CA HIS A 302 6.00 -11.97 16.10
C HIS A 302 5.98 -13.07 15.03
N LEU A 303 5.03 -13.01 14.08
CA LEU A 303 4.91 -13.94 12.96
C LEU A 303 5.78 -13.49 11.81
N ASP A 304 6.35 -14.44 11.08
CA ASP A 304 7.00 -14.15 9.81
C ASP A 304 5.97 -13.71 8.74
N ARG A 305 6.45 -13.16 7.62
CA ARG A 305 5.60 -12.68 6.52
C ARG A 305 4.59 -13.74 6.05
N LYS A 306 5.01 -14.99 5.92
CA LYS A 306 4.14 -16.06 5.42
C LYS A 306 3.04 -16.38 6.42
N ALA A 307 3.41 -16.61 7.67
CA ALA A 307 2.47 -16.89 8.75
C ALA A 307 1.51 -15.70 8.96
N ASN A 308 2.01 -14.46 8.91
CA ASN A 308 1.19 -13.26 9.04
C ASN A 308 0.18 -13.10 7.88
N THR A 309 0.57 -13.43 6.64
CA THR A 309 -0.31 -13.38 5.46
C THR A 309 -1.42 -14.42 5.51
N ASP A 310 -1.11 -15.62 6.01
CA ASP A 310 -2.05 -16.74 6.09
C ASP A 310 -2.93 -16.68 7.35
N ASN A 311 -2.60 -15.79 8.29
CA ASN A 311 -3.23 -15.68 9.59
C ASN A 311 -4.58 -14.92 9.54
N THR A 312 -5.55 -15.43 10.29
CA THR A 312 -6.86 -14.79 10.50
C THR A 312 -7.07 -14.32 11.93
N VAL A 313 -6.14 -14.62 12.82
CA VAL A 313 -6.20 -14.30 14.26
C VAL A 313 -5.48 -12.98 14.51
N GLY A 314 -6.12 -12.04 15.22
CA GLY A 314 -5.46 -10.82 15.69
C GLY A 314 -4.57 -11.13 16.88
N TYR A 315 -3.33 -10.62 16.86
CA TYR A 315 -2.40 -10.68 18.00
C TYR A 315 -2.04 -9.27 18.45
N GLU A 316 -1.67 -9.15 19.72
CA GLU A 316 -0.98 -7.96 20.21
C GLU A 316 0.35 -7.75 19.45
N SER A 317 0.88 -6.53 19.51
CA SER A 317 2.07 -6.13 18.75
C SER A 317 3.35 -6.18 19.59
N LEU A 318 4.50 -5.98 18.95
CA LEU A 318 5.78 -5.72 19.60
C LEU A 318 5.69 -4.63 20.68
N LEU A 319 4.88 -3.58 20.43
CA LEU A 319 4.75 -2.46 21.37
C LEU A 319 4.04 -2.86 22.66
N ASP A 320 3.07 -3.75 22.58
CA ASP A 320 2.42 -4.33 23.75
C ASP A 320 3.41 -5.16 24.58
N VAL A 321 4.24 -5.97 23.92
CA VAL A 321 5.28 -6.79 24.58
C VAL A 321 6.30 -5.90 25.30
N LEU A 322 6.77 -4.83 24.65
CA LEU A 322 7.67 -3.84 25.28
C LEU A 322 7.01 -3.18 26.49
N GLN A 323 5.73 -2.83 26.39
CA GLN A 323 5.00 -2.23 27.49
C GLN A 323 4.77 -3.21 28.65
N LYS A 324 4.52 -4.51 28.38
CA LYS A 324 4.44 -5.57 29.38
C LYS A 324 5.78 -5.79 30.07
N ALA A 325 6.89 -5.70 29.34
CA ALA A 325 8.24 -5.74 29.92
C ALA A 325 8.59 -4.51 30.78
N GLY A 326 7.70 -3.51 30.84
CA GLY A 326 7.85 -2.32 31.71
C GLY A 326 8.46 -1.11 31.01
N TRP A 327 8.73 -1.13 29.71
CA TRP A 327 9.21 0.02 28.95
C TRP A 327 8.13 1.09 28.78
N ALA A 328 8.54 2.35 28.73
CA ALA A 328 7.70 3.44 28.25
C ALA A 328 7.65 3.40 26.72
N VAL A 329 6.46 3.39 26.15
CA VAL A 329 6.27 3.32 24.69
C VAL A 329 5.44 4.50 24.22
N LEU A 330 5.90 5.18 23.16
CA LEU A 330 5.22 6.29 22.51
C LEU A 330 5.23 6.08 20.99
N TRP A 331 4.07 6.20 20.35
CA TRP A 331 3.96 6.25 18.89
C TRP A 331 3.65 7.68 18.43
N LEU A 332 4.44 8.19 17.49
CA LEU A 332 4.21 9.45 16.81
C LEU A 332 3.83 9.16 15.36
N GLU A 333 2.66 9.62 14.96
CA GLU A 333 2.06 9.35 13.68
C GLU A 333 2.10 10.59 12.78
N ASN A 334 2.66 10.49 11.57
CA ASN A 334 2.60 11.56 10.56
C ASN A 334 2.08 11.07 9.21
N GLN A 335 1.55 9.84 9.15
CA GLN A 335 1.04 9.20 7.93
C GLN A 335 -0.50 9.01 8.03
N SER A 336 -1.06 7.86 7.76
CA SER A 336 -2.50 7.56 7.75
C SER A 336 -2.92 6.58 8.86
N GLY A 337 -2.28 6.67 10.02
CA GLY A 337 -2.54 5.86 11.20
C GLY A 337 -1.69 4.60 11.31
N CYS A 338 -1.58 4.07 12.52
CA CYS A 338 -0.69 2.96 12.88
C CYS A 338 -1.22 1.56 12.54
N LYS A 339 -2.31 1.45 11.80
CA LYS A 339 -2.90 0.18 11.36
C LYS A 339 -3.15 -0.84 12.50
N GLY A 340 -3.54 -0.33 13.67
CA GLY A 340 -3.84 -1.14 14.86
C GLY A 340 -2.65 -1.43 15.77
N VAL A 341 -1.42 -1.13 15.34
CA VAL A 341 -0.19 -1.43 16.09
C VAL A 341 -0.07 -0.61 17.38
N CYS A 342 -0.50 0.65 17.35
CA CYS A 342 -0.36 1.58 18.49
C CYS A 342 -1.61 1.73 19.35
N ASP A 343 -2.70 1.01 19.07
CA ASP A 343 -4.00 1.24 19.73
C ASP A 343 -3.97 1.08 21.26
N ARG A 344 -3.00 0.34 21.79
CA ARG A 344 -2.90 -0.01 23.22
C ARG A 344 -1.71 0.66 23.92
N VAL A 345 -0.97 1.52 23.20
CA VAL A 345 0.14 2.30 23.75
C VAL A 345 -0.15 3.80 23.63
N ALA A 346 0.63 4.62 24.34
CA ALA A 346 0.54 6.07 24.16
C ALA A 346 0.89 6.45 22.72
N HIS A 347 0.03 7.22 22.07
CA HIS A 347 0.25 7.68 20.71
C HIS A 347 -0.24 9.11 20.48
N VAL A 348 0.38 9.80 19.53
CA VAL A 348 0.04 11.17 19.13
C VAL A 348 0.01 11.22 17.61
N ASP A 349 -1.11 11.64 17.06
CA ASP A 349 -1.23 11.97 15.65
C ASP A 349 -0.68 13.40 15.42
N THR A 350 0.51 13.48 14.84
CA THR A 350 1.17 14.74 14.55
C THR A 350 0.74 15.33 13.21
N SER A 351 0.09 14.55 12.35
CA SER A 351 -0.40 14.97 11.04
C SER A 351 -1.53 16.02 11.15
N ILE A 352 -2.28 16.00 12.26
CA ILE A 352 -3.38 16.93 12.53
C ILE A 352 -2.93 18.22 13.27
N ILE A 353 -1.68 18.28 13.69
CA ILE A 353 -1.12 19.44 14.38
C ILE A 353 -0.93 20.58 13.37
N LYS A 354 -1.56 21.71 13.59
CA LYS A 354 -1.39 22.90 12.75
C LYS A 354 -0.12 23.65 13.13
N HIS A 355 1.05 23.10 12.76
CA HIS A 355 2.34 23.75 13.03
C HIS A 355 2.68 24.72 11.90
N PRO A 356 2.90 26.03 12.17
CA PRO A 356 3.06 27.05 11.12
C PRO A 356 4.32 26.84 10.27
N GLN A 357 5.36 26.19 10.81
CA GLN A 357 6.63 25.94 10.13
C GLN A 357 6.66 24.60 9.40
N PHE A 358 6.00 23.57 9.94
CA PHE A 358 6.12 22.21 9.42
C PHE A 358 4.88 21.72 8.67
N CYS A 359 3.77 22.46 8.68
CA CYS A 359 2.53 22.02 8.04
C CYS A 359 2.05 23.00 6.98
N VAL A 360 1.77 22.49 5.77
CA VAL A 360 1.28 23.26 4.63
C VAL A 360 0.10 22.52 3.99
N ALA A 361 -0.99 23.24 3.74
CA ALA A 361 -2.20 22.73 3.07
C ALA A 361 -2.81 21.46 3.70
N GLY A 362 -2.64 21.28 5.02
CA GLY A 362 -3.22 20.16 5.79
C GLY A 362 -2.35 18.90 5.79
N GLU A 363 -1.11 18.98 5.33
CA GLU A 363 -0.10 17.94 5.44
C GLU A 363 1.12 18.49 6.19
N CYS A 364 1.79 17.65 6.98
CA CYS A 364 2.95 18.07 7.75
C CYS A 364 4.20 17.30 7.29
N TRP A 365 5.34 18.00 7.26
CA TRP A 365 6.63 17.35 7.08
C TRP A 365 7.06 16.62 8.36
N ASP A 366 7.85 15.57 8.22
CA ASP A 366 8.18 14.64 9.30
C ASP A 366 8.89 15.29 10.51
N GLU A 367 9.53 16.45 10.33
CA GLU A 367 10.15 17.22 11.43
C GLU A 367 9.14 17.61 12.52
N VAL A 368 7.82 17.64 12.24
CA VAL A 368 6.76 17.87 13.23
C VAL A 368 6.78 16.85 14.37
N MET A 369 7.30 15.64 14.11
CA MET A 369 7.43 14.60 15.15
C MET A 369 8.55 14.90 16.15
N LEU A 370 9.56 15.69 15.76
CA LEU A 370 10.64 16.12 16.65
C LEU A 370 10.25 17.33 17.51
N ASP A 371 9.30 18.14 17.03
CA ASP A 371 8.82 19.29 17.78
C ASP A 371 8.16 18.85 19.07
N GLY A 372 8.60 19.35 20.21
CA GLY A 372 8.08 18.97 21.53
C GLY A 372 8.29 17.49 21.92
N LEU A 373 9.26 16.79 21.32
CA LEU A 373 9.51 15.36 21.58
C LEU A 373 9.82 15.09 23.06
N SER A 374 10.67 15.92 23.67
CA SER A 374 11.04 15.76 25.09
C SER A 374 9.84 15.92 26.01
N GLU A 375 8.97 16.89 25.72
CA GLU A 375 7.73 17.15 26.46
C GLU A 375 6.76 15.98 26.33
N ARG A 376 6.58 15.46 25.11
CA ARG A 376 5.73 14.28 24.86
C ARG A 376 6.26 13.05 25.59
N MET A 377 7.56 12.80 25.56
CA MET A 377 8.18 11.71 26.34
C MET A 377 7.97 11.90 27.84
N ALA A 378 7.99 13.15 28.34
CA ALA A 378 7.79 13.45 29.76
C ALA A 378 6.38 13.12 30.25
N THR A 379 5.37 13.04 29.37
CA THR A 379 4.00 12.63 29.73
C THR A 379 3.88 11.14 30.05
N LEU A 380 4.83 10.32 29.62
CA LEU A 380 4.84 8.89 29.89
C LEU A 380 5.14 8.60 31.38
N SER A 381 4.69 7.44 31.87
CA SER A 381 4.94 7.01 33.26
C SER A 381 6.43 7.11 33.63
N ALA A 382 6.73 7.84 34.70
CA ALA A 382 8.10 8.00 35.20
C ALA A 382 8.73 6.65 35.59
N GLU A 383 7.96 5.72 36.16
CA GLU A 383 8.41 4.37 36.51
C GLU A 383 8.86 3.60 35.27
N ARG A 384 8.06 3.68 34.18
CA ARG A 384 8.40 3.01 32.90
C ARG A 384 9.60 3.67 32.21
N ARG A 385 9.66 5.00 32.21
CA ARG A 385 10.82 5.76 31.66
C ARG A 385 12.12 5.42 32.40
N ALA A 386 12.05 5.12 33.69
CA ALA A 386 13.22 4.68 34.46
C ALA A 386 13.76 3.30 34.00
N ARG A 387 12.99 2.51 33.28
CA ARG A 387 13.43 1.23 32.70
C ARG A 387 13.91 1.37 31.24
N GLY A 388 13.45 2.39 30.56
CA GLY A 388 13.78 2.70 29.16
C GLY A 388 12.59 3.28 28.43
N THR A 389 12.88 3.95 27.31
CA THR A 389 11.84 4.55 26.48
C THR A 389 12.03 4.11 25.02
N VAL A 390 10.94 3.65 24.40
CA VAL A 390 10.85 3.41 22.96
C VAL A 390 9.93 4.46 22.38
N VAL A 391 10.41 5.20 21.38
CA VAL A 391 9.61 6.12 20.56
C VAL A 391 9.57 5.60 19.15
N VAL A 392 8.39 5.33 18.63
CA VAL A 392 8.19 5.02 17.22
C VAL A 392 7.79 6.30 16.48
N MET A 393 8.44 6.60 15.37
CA MET A 393 8.13 7.72 14.48
C MET A 393 7.71 7.17 13.12
N HIS A 394 6.43 7.27 12.77
CA HIS A 394 5.88 6.82 11.49
C HIS A 394 5.80 7.99 10.53
N GLN A 395 6.67 7.98 9.51
CA GLN A 395 6.86 9.08 8.58
C GLN A 395 5.73 9.16 7.53
N MET A 396 5.48 10.37 7.01
CA MET A 396 4.87 10.56 5.70
C MET A 396 5.87 10.18 4.58
N GLY A 397 7.15 10.36 4.82
CA GLY A 397 8.25 9.88 4.00
C GLY A 397 8.15 10.24 2.53
N SER A 398 8.23 9.23 1.66
CA SER A 398 8.21 9.36 0.20
C SER A 398 6.86 8.99 -0.42
N HIS A 399 5.75 9.09 0.33
CA HIS A 399 4.43 8.63 -0.11
C HIS A 399 3.92 9.36 -1.36
N GLY A 400 3.62 8.58 -2.42
CA GLY A 400 3.09 9.07 -3.69
C GLY A 400 1.57 9.33 -3.70
N PRO A 401 1.04 9.85 -4.82
CA PRO A 401 1.74 10.27 -6.05
C PRO A 401 2.41 11.65 -5.96
N ALA A 402 2.16 12.44 -4.92
CA ALA A 402 2.56 13.84 -4.80
C ALA A 402 3.98 13.98 -4.18
N TYR A 403 5.01 13.32 -4.74
CA TYR A 403 6.38 13.35 -4.19
C TYR A 403 6.92 14.75 -3.98
N TYR A 404 6.55 15.71 -4.84
CA TYR A 404 6.97 17.11 -4.74
C TYR A 404 6.51 17.80 -3.44
N LYS A 405 5.52 17.25 -2.74
CA LYS A 405 5.05 17.75 -1.43
C LYS A 405 5.85 17.16 -0.26
N ARG A 406 6.59 16.07 -0.48
CA ARG A 406 7.26 15.30 0.59
C ARG A 406 8.54 15.96 1.10
N SER A 407 8.92 17.09 0.55
CA SER A 407 10.06 17.91 1.00
C SER A 407 9.70 19.39 0.93
N PRO A 408 10.13 20.20 1.93
CA PRO A 408 9.92 21.65 1.88
C PRO A 408 10.76 22.27 0.75
N PRO A 409 10.30 23.40 0.17
CA PRO A 409 10.96 24.01 -0.99
C PRO A 409 12.45 24.30 -0.79
N GLU A 410 12.85 24.73 0.41
CA GLU A 410 14.23 25.06 0.76
C GLU A 410 15.15 23.83 0.92
N ARG A 411 14.57 22.62 0.93
CA ARG A 411 15.32 21.35 1.04
C ARG A 411 15.42 20.61 -0.29
N LYS A 412 14.88 21.16 -1.37
CA LYS A 412 14.92 20.52 -2.69
C LYS A 412 16.29 20.71 -3.33
N VAL A 413 16.93 19.60 -3.66
CA VAL A 413 18.28 19.54 -4.23
C VAL A 413 18.22 19.25 -5.74
N PHE A 414 17.25 18.46 -6.17
CA PHE A 414 17.17 17.96 -7.54
C PHE A 414 16.04 18.66 -8.32
N LEU A 415 16.42 19.48 -9.31
CA LEU A 415 15.50 20.31 -10.10
C LEU A 415 15.79 20.16 -11.61
N PRO A 416 14.81 20.40 -12.49
CA PRO A 416 13.39 20.59 -12.18
C PRO A 416 12.73 19.31 -11.70
N GLU A 417 11.70 19.42 -10.85
CA GLU A 417 10.95 18.26 -10.37
C GLU A 417 9.55 18.16 -11.01
N CYS A 418 8.97 16.97 -11.02
CA CYS A 418 7.57 16.77 -11.40
C CYS A 418 6.64 17.27 -10.30
N THR A 419 5.74 18.18 -10.64
CA THR A 419 4.69 18.74 -9.74
C THR A 419 3.29 18.23 -10.06
N SER A 420 3.19 17.13 -10.83
CA SER A 420 1.93 16.50 -11.23
C SER A 420 1.72 15.19 -10.48
N ASN A 421 0.47 14.93 -10.09
CA ASN A 421 0.06 13.65 -9.52
C ASN A 421 -0.20 12.59 -10.62
N ALA A 422 -0.32 12.99 -11.89
CA ALA A 422 -0.40 12.08 -13.03
C ALA A 422 1.01 11.65 -13.45
N LEU A 423 1.65 10.78 -12.67
CA LEU A 423 3.06 10.40 -12.79
C LEU A 423 3.50 10.02 -14.21
N PRO A 424 2.72 9.24 -15.00
CA PRO A 424 3.10 8.90 -16.38
C PRO A 424 3.19 10.09 -17.31
N SER A 425 2.60 11.25 -16.98
CA SER A 425 2.70 12.46 -17.77
C SER A 425 3.98 13.26 -17.52
N CYS A 426 4.73 12.91 -16.47
CA CYS A 426 5.97 13.56 -16.13
C CYS A 426 7.13 13.04 -16.99
N ASN A 427 8.09 13.91 -17.25
CA ASN A 427 9.39 13.46 -17.72
C ASN A 427 10.03 12.56 -16.64
N THR A 428 10.62 11.44 -17.04
CA THR A 428 11.21 10.44 -16.13
C THR A 428 12.25 11.06 -15.19
N GLN A 429 13.08 11.99 -15.70
CA GLN A 429 14.08 12.66 -14.87
C GLN A 429 13.44 13.60 -13.84
N ALA A 430 12.40 14.33 -14.22
CA ALA A 430 11.67 15.21 -13.31
C ALA A 430 10.91 14.42 -12.23
N LEU A 431 10.37 13.26 -12.57
CA LEU A 431 9.75 12.33 -11.60
C LEU A 431 10.81 11.81 -10.61
N ARG A 432 11.96 11.34 -11.13
CA ARG A 432 13.08 10.90 -10.30
C ARG A 432 13.57 12.03 -9.38
N ASN A 433 13.64 13.27 -9.88
CA ASN A 433 14.02 14.43 -9.07
C ASN A 433 13.07 14.66 -7.90
N ALA A 434 11.76 14.59 -8.12
CA ALA A 434 10.76 14.76 -7.06
C ALA A 434 10.89 13.66 -6.00
N TYR A 435 11.07 12.42 -6.42
CA TYR A 435 11.27 11.30 -5.50
C TYR A 435 12.60 11.38 -4.75
N ASP A 436 13.70 11.69 -5.42
CA ASP A 436 15.02 11.85 -4.79
C ASP A 436 15.05 13.01 -3.78
N ASN A 437 14.29 14.08 -4.01
CA ASN A 437 14.09 15.15 -3.03
C ASN A 437 13.40 14.63 -1.76
N SER A 438 12.44 13.72 -1.86
CA SER A 438 11.80 13.12 -0.69
C SER A 438 12.76 12.22 0.10
N ILE A 439 13.63 11.47 -0.59
CA ILE A 439 14.67 10.66 0.06
C ILE A 439 15.73 11.57 0.71
N ALA A 440 16.15 12.65 0.05
CA ALA A 440 17.09 13.63 0.64
C ALA A 440 16.49 14.31 1.88
N TYR A 441 15.18 14.50 1.90
CA TYR A 441 14.49 15.00 3.08
C TYR A 441 14.37 13.95 4.20
N THR A 442 14.16 12.69 3.88
CA THR A 442 14.27 11.57 4.84
C THR A 442 15.67 11.53 5.48
N ASP A 443 16.75 11.66 4.68
CA ASP A 443 18.13 11.75 5.20
C ASP A 443 18.31 12.96 6.14
N HIS A 444 17.73 14.11 5.77
CA HIS A 444 17.73 15.29 6.63
C HIS A 444 17.01 15.02 7.96
N PHE A 445 15.81 14.46 7.94
CA PHE A 445 15.04 14.12 9.13
C PHE A 445 15.79 13.15 10.05
N LEU A 446 16.33 12.06 9.51
CA LEU A 446 17.13 11.10 10.28
C LEU A 446 18.35 11.75 10.90
N GLY A 447 19.01 12.65 10.16
CA GLY A 447 20.11 13.46 10.68
C GLY A 447 19.71 14.37 11.85
N GLN A 448 18.49 14.93 11.82
CA GLN A 448 17.93 15.73 12.93
C GLN A 448 17.61 14.85 14.15
N VAL A 449 17.02 13.66 13.93
CA VAL A 449 16.79 12.69 15.02
C VAL A 449 18.10 12.31 15.69
N VAL A 450 19.14 11.97 14.91
CA VAL A 450 20.48 11.67 15.46
C VAL A 450 21.06 12.87 16.20
N SER A 451 20.89 14.08 15.67
CA SER A 451 21.36 15.32 16.33
C SER A 451 20.67 15.49 17.70
N TRP A 452 19.36 15.27 17.77
CA TRP A 452 18.64 15.30 19.03
C TRP A 452 19.12 14.20 19.98
N LEU A 453 19.30 12.94 19.50
CA LEU A 453 19.83 11.84 20.30
C LEU A 453 21.23 12.10 20.85
N LYS A 454 22.09 12.81 20.12
CA LYS A 454 23.43 13.21 20.58
C LYS A 454 23.38 14.22 21.73
N THR A 455 22.29 14.95 21.93
CA THR A 455 22.12 15.85 23.09
C THR A 455 21.75 15.11 24.37
N GLN A 456 21.32 13.85 24.24
CA GLN A 456 20.91 13.04 25.37
C GLN A 456 22.12 12.44 26.10
N GLN A 457 22.09 12.42 27.43
CA GLN A 457 23.19 11.86 28.24
C GLN A 457 23.12 10.35 28.41
N GLN A 458 21.92 9.78 28.27
CA GLN A 458 21.68 8.34 28.41
C GLN A 458 22.10 7.54 27.17
N PRO A 459 22.19 6.21 27.27
CA PRO A 459 22.38 5.35 26.11
C PRO A 459 21.25 5.54 25.10
N THR A 460 21.60 5.86 23.83
CA THR A 460 20.61 6.10 22.78
C THR A 460 20.94 5.35 21.50
N ALA A 461 19.92 4.84 20.83
CA ALA A 461 20.05 4.25 19.49
C ALA A 461 18.85 4.65 18.62
N LEU A 462 19.09 4.67 17.31
CA LEU A 462 18.07 4.85 16.30
C LEU A 462 18.09 3.66 15.36
N TRP A 463 16.95 3.02 15.20
CA TRP A 463 16.68 2.11 14.10
C TRP A 463 15.79 2.79 13.07
N TYR A 464 16.14 2.67 11.81
CA TYR A 464 15.34 3.10 10.66
C TYR A 464 15.08 1.91 9.75
N VAL A 465 13.84 1.75 9.31
CA VAL A 465 13.45 0.82 8.24
C VAL A 465 12.27 1.39 7.50
N SER A 466 12.25 1.29 6.17
CA SER A 466 11.03 1.63 5.41
C SER A 466 10.07 0.46 5.43
N ASP A 467 8.79 0.77 5.47
CA ASP A 467 7.71 -0.23 5.48
C ASP A 467 7.59 -0.97 4.13
N HIS A 468 7.72 -0.29 3.01
CA HIS A 468 7.85 -0.84 1.66
C HIS A 468 8.60 0.15 0.75
N GLY A 469 8.83 -0.26 -0.49
CA GLY A 469 9.41 0.60 -1.51
C GLY A 469 8.37 1.13 -2.49
N GLU A 470 8.85 1.61 -3.66
CA GLU A 470 8.05 2.35 -4.64
C GLU A 470 8.49 2.06 -6.06
N SER A 471 7.55 2.00 -6.99
CA SER A 471 7.81 1.97 -8.44
C SER A 471 7.67 3.37 -9.04
N LEU A 472 8.62 3.77 -9.87
CA LEU A 472 8.67 5.08 -10.53
C LEU A 472 8.54 4.98 -12.05
N GLY A 473 7.83 3.96 -12.54
CA GLY A 473 7.60 3.72 -13.97
C GLY A 473 8.34 2.51 -14.53
N GLU A 474 9.02 1.73 -13.69
CA GLU A 474 9.63 0.47 -14.10
C GLU A 474 8.56 -0.47 -14.66
N ASN A 475 8.75 -0.93 -15.90
CA ASN A 475 7.77 -1.75 -16.63
C ASN A 475 6.37 -1.11 -16.73
N GLY A 476 6.28 0.23 -16.70
CA GLY A 476 5.00 0.95 -16.71
C GLY A 476 4.24 0.91 -15.39
N ILE A 477 4.87 0.43 -14.30
CA ILE A 477 4.29 0.37 -12.97
C ILE A 477 4.73 1.61 -12.18
N TYR A 478 3.77 2.27 -11.55
CA TYR A 478 3.98 3.41 -10.65
C TYR A 478 3.36 3.11 -9.29
N LEU A 479 3.80 3.83 -8.28
CA LEU A 479 3.34 3.64 -6.90
C LEU A 479 3.69 2.24 -6.36
N HIS A 480 2.92 1.76 -5.42
CA HIS A 480 3.12 0.54 -4.67
C HIS A 480 1.84 -0.31 -4.60
N GLY A 481 1.84 -1.41 -3.83
CA GLY A 481 0.65 -2.23 -3.59
C GLY A 481 0.45 -3.35 -4.62
N MET A 482 1.45 -3.69 -5.42
CA MET A 482 1.39 -4.89 -6.26
C MET A 482 1.34 -6.15 -5.37
N PRO A 483 0.58 -7.20 -5.76
CA PRO A 483 0.63 -8.47 -5.04
C PRO A 483 2.07 -8.94 -4.88
N TYR A 484 2.49 -9.26 -3.66
CA TYR A 484 3.91 -9.44 -3.29
C TYR A 484 4.71 -10.35 -4.24
N LYS A 485 4.09 -11.45 -4.72
CA LYS A 485 4.73 -12.39 -5.64
C LYS A 485 5.00 -11.82 -7.04
N MET A 486 4.37 -10.71 -7.38
CA MET A 486 4.42 -10.07 -8.70
C MET A 486 5.07 -8.69 -8.63
N ALA A 487 5.28 -8.20 -7.40
CA ALA A 487 5.84 -6.88 -7.16
C ALA A 487 7.28 -6.81 -7.68
N PRO A 488 7.65 -5.71 -8.35
CA PRO A 488 9.03 -5.44 -8.66
C PRO A 488 9.85 -5.28 -7.36
N LYS A 489 11.16 -5.56 -7.45
CA LYS A 489 12.06 -5.43 -6.30
C LYS A 489 12.05 -4.02 -5.68
N GLU A 490 11.77 -3.02 -6.50
CA GLU A 490 11.66 -1.63 -6.08
C GLU A 490 10.56 -1.40 -5.03
N GLN A 491 9.55 -2.26 -4.99
CA GLN A 491 8.48 -2.21 -3.97
C GLN A 491 8.78 -3.04 -2.71
N THR A 492 9.74 -3.97 -2.78
CA THR A 492 10.02 -4.91 -1.69
C THR A 492 11.41 -4.78 -1.08
N HIS A 493 12.37 -4.18 -1.80
CA HIS A 493 13.72 -3.94 -1.31
C HIS A 493 13.82 -2.57 -0.66
N VAL A 494 13.98 -2.57 0.66
CA VAL A 494 13.88 -1.38 1.51
C VAL A 494 15.20 -1.06 2.23
N PRO A 495 15.49 0.21 2.55
CA PRO A 495 16.63 0.59 3.36
C PRO A 495 16.36 0.26 4.84
N MET A 496 17.44 -0.15 5.54
CA MET A 496 17.46 -0.28 6.99
C MET A 496 18.79 0.25 7.54
N ALA A 497 18.75 0.99 8.65
CA ALA A 497 19.94 1.54 9.27
C ALA A 497 19.85 1.50 10.80
N LEU A 498 21.01 1.35 11.44
CA LEU A 498 21.19 1.44 12.88
C LEU A 498 22.24 2.51 13.19
N TRP A 499 21.87 3.53 13.96
CA TRP A 499 22.79 4.44 14.61
C TRP A 499 22.88 4.16 16.11
N VAL A 500 24.10 4.21 16.68
CA VAL A 500 24.35 3.86 18.07
C VAL A 500 25.25 4.91 18.72
N SER A 501 24.78 5.51 19.83
CA SER A 501 25.61 6.44 20.61
C SER A 501 26.78 5.73 21.31
N PRO A 502 27.86 6.46 21.64
CA PRO A 502 28.97 5.86 22.41
C PRO A 502 28.53 5.26 23.75
N ALA A 503 27.53 5.84 24.41
CA ALA A 503 26.98 5.28 25.65
C ALA A 503 26.24 3.96 25.40
N MET A 504 25.45 3.87 24.32
CA MET A 504 24.74 2.65 23.97
C MET A 504 25.70 1.54 23.48
N ARG A 505 26.79 1.89 22.77
CA ARG A 505 27.85 0.92 22.40
C ARG A 505 28.41 0.22 23.63
N ARG A 506 28.68 0.99 24.70
CA ARG A 506 29.15 0.42 25.98
C ARG A 506 28.06 -0.40 26.65
N HIS A 507 26.82 0.09 26.63
CA HIS A 507 25.68 -0.60 27.24
C HIS A 507 25.42 -1.96 26.60
N TRP A 508 25.49 -2.06 25.26
CA TRP A 508 25.34 -3.30 24.52
C TRP A 508 26.62 -4.13 24.39
N ALA A 509 27.78 -3.60 24.84
CA ALA A 509 29.09 -4.18 24.60
C ALA A 509 29.29 -4.58 23.12
N VAL A 510 29.08 -3.61 22.20
CA VAL A 510 29.02 -3.83 20.76
C VAL A 510 30.37 -4.25 20.19
N ASP A 511 30.38 -5.35 19.41
CA ASP A 511 31.45 -5.70 18.48
C ASP A 511 31.17 -5.02 17.12
N ASP A 512 31.93 -3.97 16.83
CA ASP A 512 31.81 -3.19 15.60
C ASP A 512 32.16 -4.00 14.34
N ALA A 513 33.15 -4.88 14.40
CA ALA A 513 33.52 -5.71 13.27
C ALA A 513 32.41 -6.71 12.93
N CYS A 514 31.82 -7.30 13.96
CA CYS A 514 30.65 -8.17 13.81
C CYS A 514 29.47 -7.44 13.18
N LEU A 515 29.08 -6.23 13.68
CA LEU A 515 27.98 -5.45 13.10
C LEU A 515 28.23 -5.05 11.65
N ARG A 516 29.47 -4.67 11.30
CA ARG A 516 29.84 -4.40 9.90
C ARG A 516 29.64 -5.63 9.01
N ALA A 517 29.93 -6.83 9.52
CA ALA A 517 29.73 -8.07 8.78
C ALA A 517 28.23 -8.42 8.57
N GLN A 518 27.32 -7.86 9.39
CA GLN A 518 25.87 -8.06 9.20
C GLN A 518 25.30 -7.19 8.06
N GLN A 519 25.94 -6.11 7.66
CA GLN A 519 25.39 -5.12 6.71
C GLN A 519 25.08 -5.66 5.32
N SER A 520 25.82 -6.68 4.86
CA SER A 520 25.64 -7.30 3.53
C SER A 520 24.82 -8.58 3.55
N LYS A 521 24.39 -9.05 4.73
CA LYS A 521 23.55 -10.26 4.83
C LYS A 521 22.11 -9.97 4.41
N PRO A 522 21.40 -10.99 3.89
CA PRO A 522 19.98 -10.88 3.60
C PRO A 522 19.17 -10.83 4.91
N TRP A 523 18.45 -9.75 5.08
CA TRP A 523 17.53 -9.53 6.19
C TRP A 523 16.13 -9.22 5.67
N SER A 524 15.13 -9.27 6.55
CA SER A 524 13.75 -8.91 6.22
C SER A 524 13.05 -8.25 7.41
N HIS A 525 11.84 -7.79 7.20
CA HIS A 525 10.98 -7.32 8.28
C HIS A 525 10.71 -8.40 9.34
N ASP A 526 10.81 -9.68 8.99
CA ASP A 526 10.66 -10.79 9.94
C ASP A 526 11.71 -10.73 11.08
N ASN A 527 12.86 -10.09 10.83
CA ASN A 527 13.91 -9.89 11.83
C ASN A 527 13.62 -8.75 12.81
N TRP A 528 12.74 -7.82 12.44
CA TRP A 528 12.54 -6.57 13.18
C TRP A 528 12.03 -6.79 14.60
N PHE A 529 10.97 -7.59 14.77
CA PHE A 529 10.39 -7.89 16.07
C PHE A 529 11.45 -8.37 17.07
N HIS A 530 12.26 -9.33 16.65
CA HIS A 530 13.30 -9.93 17.50
C HIS A 530 14.48 -8.99 17.73
N THR A 531 14.86 -8.20 16.71
CA THR A 531 15.93 -7.21 16.80
C THR A 531 15.60 -6.09 17.79
N VAL A 532 14.36 -5.62 17.78
CA VAL A 532 13.91 -4.58 18.72
C VAL A 532 13.80 -5.12 20.15
N LEU A 533 13.24 -6.34 20.35
CA LEU A 533 13.24 -6.99 21.66
C LEU A 533 14.64 -7.16 22.21
N GLY A 534 15.57 -7.64 21.39
CA GLY A 534 16.96 -7.76 21.79
C GLY A 534 17.61 -6.41 22.08
N SER A 535 17.34 -5.36 21.28
CA SER A 535 17.83 -4.00 21.51
C SER A 535 17.32 -3.39 22.81
N ALA A 536 16.15 -3.82 23.27
CA ALA A 536 15.53 -3.42 24.53
C ALA A 536 15.88 -4.36 25.70
N ASP A 537 16.76 -5.35 25.51
CA ASP A 537 17.08 -6.38 26.51
C ASP A 537 15.83 -7.06 27.12
N VAL A 538 14.79 -7.28 26.31
CA VAL A 538 13.55 -7.93 26.74
C VAL A 538 13.68 -9.44 26.60
N LYS A 539 13.38 -10.15 27.68
CA LYS A 539 13.30 -11.61 27.74
C LYS A 539 11.83 -12.05 27.65
N THR A 540 11.53 -12.94 26.74
CA THR A 540 10.22 -13.58 26.56
C THR A 540 10.41 -14.85 25.74
N GLY A 541 9.52 -15.82 25.88
CA GLY A 541 9.49 -17.03 25.04
C GLY A 541 9.24 -16.77 23.56
N LEU A 542 8.78 -15.56 23.22
CA LEU A 542 8.62 -15.15 21.81
C LEU A 542 9.94 -14.79 21.12
N TYR A 543 10.98 -14.44 21.88
CA TYR A 543 12.25 -13.98 21.32
C TYR A 543 13.04 -15.14 20.70
N GLN A 544 13.40 -14.97 19.42
CA GLN A 544 14.23 -15.89 18.65
C GLN A 544 15.60 -15.24 18.41
N PRO A 545 16.65 -15.67 19.10
CA PRO A 545 17.98 -15.04 19.00
C PRO A 545 18.57 -15.05 17.59
N GLU A 546 18.28 -16.07 16.79
CA GLU A 546 18.73 -16.23 15.41
C GLU A 546 18.09 -15.22 14.45
N MET A 547 16.95 -14.67 14.82
CA MET A 547 16.24 -13.63 14.07
C MET A 547 16.68 -12.21 14.46
N ASP A 548 17.39 -12.04 15.55
CA ASP A 548 17.92 -10.73 15.98
C ASP A 548 19.22 -10.41 15.22
N ILE A 549 19.16 -9.38 14.37
CA ILE A 549 20.27 -8.92 13.51
C ILE A 549 21.55 -8.64 14.32
N THR A 550 21.40 -8.14 15.54
CA THR A 550 22.51 -7.68 16.36
C THR A 550 22.93 -8.66 17.45
N ARG A 551 22.20 -9.74 17.68
CA ARG A 551 22.41 -10.65 18.82
C ARG A 551 23.84 -11.19 18.91
N ALA A 552 24.38 -11.62 17.78
CA ALA A 552 25.75 -12.19 17.72
C ALA A 552 26.85 -11.13 18.00
N CYS A 553 26.51 -9.86 17.92
CA CYS A 553 27.45 -8.74 18.00
C CYS A 553 27.28 -7.91 19.28
N ARG A 554 26.48 -8.40 20.22
CA ARG A 554 26.27 -7.80 21.57
C ARG A 554 26.60 -8.81 22.65
N HIS A 555 27.32 -8.40 23.70
CA HIS A 555 27.83 -9.24 24.78
C HIS A 555 27.27 -8.90 26.16
#